data_7593ea46eb76c53ffd966808fca80d01
#
_entry.id   7593ea46eb76c53ffd966808fca80d01
#
_cell.length_a   1.000
_cell.length_b   1.000
_cell.length_c   1.000
_cell.angle_alpha   90.00
_cell.angle_beta   90.00
_cell.angle_gamma   90.00
#
_symmetry.space_group_name_H-M   'P 1'
#
loop_
_entity.id
_entity.type
_entity.pdbx_description
1 polymer ?
#
loop_
_entity_poly.entity_id
_entity_poly.type
_entity_poly.pdbx_seq_one_letter_code
_entity_poly.pdbx_strand_id
1 'polypeptide(L)'
;MKEKEDYFYLLIFSLMIFLDRIAKIYAHGCNFLFCIVHSKNYGAAFGILQNATLFLIIAAAILLPVILFFFLKAKSKLLKIALTLIAAGTVGNLIDRLFYKYVMDIISINFLSFNHFNIADLSNTVGAILLVIFLVKSKK
;
A
#
# COMPACT_ATOMS: atom_id res chain seq x y z
N MET A 1 -8.75 19.82 19.34
CA MET A 1 -9.51 18.81 18.58
C MET A 1 -8.76 18.34 17.32
N LYS A 2 -8.16 19.26 16.55
CA LYS A 2 -7.45 18.92 15.30
C LYS A 2 -6.27 17.97 15.52
N GLU A 3 -5.45 18.18 16.54
CA GLU A 3 -4.31 17.31 16.87
C GLU A 3 -4.72 15.85 17.14
N LYS A 4 -5.81 15.61 17.88
CA LYS A 4 -6.27 14.24 18.15
C LYS A 4 -6.73 13.50 16.90
N GLU A 5 -7.26 14.23 15.93
CA GLU A 5 -7.63 13.63 14.64
C GLU A 5 -6.39 13.27 13.81
N ASP A 6 -5.33 14.07 13.86
CA ASP A 6 -4.11 13.79 13.11
C ASP A 6 -3.35 12.57 13.68
N TYR A 7 -3.38 12.34 15.01
CA TYR A 7 -2.85 11.12 15.63
C TYR A 7 -3.59 9.86 15.17
N PHE A 8 -4.89 9.93 14.91
CA PHE A 8 -5.66 8.80 14.38
C PHE A 8 -5.17 8.35 13.00
N TYR A 9 -4.89 9.28 12.10
CA TYR A 9 -4.38 8.96 10.76
C TYR A 9 -2.93 8.45 10.83
N LEU A 10 -2.12 9.02 11.71
CA LEU A 10 -0.76 8.52 11.95
C LEU A 10 -0.78 7.08 12.51
N LEU A 11 -1.71 6.78 13.39
CA LEU A 11 -1.88 5.42 13.91
C LEU A 11 -2.26 4.43 12.79
N ILE A 12 -3.22 4.77 11.92
CA ILE A 12 -3.58 3.93 10.77
C ILE A 12 -2.37 3.72 9.87
N PHE A 13 -1.65 4.78 9.52
CA PHE A 13 -0.47 4.73 8.68
C PHE A 13 0.59 3.77 9.25
N SER A 14 0.94 3.97 10.53
CA SER A 14 1.94 3.15 11.22
C SER A 14 1.50 1.69 11.36
N LEU A 15 0.22 1.47 11.69
CA LEU A 15 -0.34 0.12 11.83
C LEU A 15 -0.29 -0.65 10.50
N MET A 16 -0.65 -0.02 9.39
CA MET A 16 -0.63 -0.69 8.07
C MET A 16 0.79 -1.07 7.66
N ILE A 17 1.78 -0.20 7.87
CA ILE A 17 3.19 -0.52 7.62
C ILE A 17 3.66 -1.65 8.55
N PHE A 18 3.33 -1.58 9.83
CA PHE A 18 3.69 -2.61 10.79
C PHE A 18 3.11 -3.98 10.42
N LEU A 19 1.83 -4.03 10.07
CA LEU A 19 1.18 -5.27 9.65
C LEU A 19 1.81 -5.84 8.37
N ASP A 20 2.14 -4.99 7.39
CA ASP A 20 2.83 -5.42 6.17
C ASP A 20 4.22 -6.00 6.49
N ARG A 21 5.00 -5.35 7.37
CA ARG A 21 6.33 -5.85 7.78
C ARG A 21 6.22 -7.17 8.53
N ILE A 22 5.35 -7.25 9.50
CA ILE A 22 5.13 -8.47 10.29
C ILE A 22 4.70 -9.62 9.38
N ALA A 23 3.71 -9.40 8.51
CA ALA A 23 3.25 -10.43 7.59
C ALA A 23 4.39 -10.94 6.69
N LYS A 24 5.22 -10.04 6.14
CA LYS A 24 6.37 -10.41 5.30
C LYS A 24 7.47 -11.16 6.07
N ILE A 25 7.69 -10.85 7.34
CA ILE A 25 8.66 -11.56 8.20
C ILE A 25 8.16 -12.98 8.51
N TYR A 26 6.91 -13.12 8.94
CA TYR A 26 6.35 -14.42 9.28
C TYR A 26 6.08 -15.31 8.08
N ALA A 27 5.85 -14.72 6.92
CA ALA A 27 5.74 -15.48 5.67
C ALA A 27 7.03 -16.25 5.35
N HIS A 28 8.16 -15.82 5.83
CA HIS A 28 9.47 -16.47 5.61
C HIS A 28 9.64 -17.83 6.29
N GLY A 29 8.66 -18.40 6.95
CA GLY A 29 8.83 -19.66 7.68
C GLY A 29 7.62 -20.58 7.69
N CYS A 30 6.51 -20.19 7.17
CA CYS A 30 5.27 -20.93 7.30
C CYS A 30 4.87 -21.63 6.00
N ASN A 31 5.03 -22.95 5.97
CA ASN A 31 4.29 -23.83 5.08
C ASN A 31 2.87 -24.00 5.63
N PHE A 32 1.95 -23.07 5.45
CA PHE A 32 0.62 -23.22 6.01
C PHE A 32 -0.53 -22.84 5.07
N LEU A 33 -1.62 -23.51 5.26
CA LEU A 33 -2.89 -23.80 4.60
C LEU A 33 -3.62 -22.67 3.87
N PHE A 34 -3.19 -21.43 3.94
CA PHE A 34 -3.62 -20.35 3.06
C PHE A 34 -2.39 -19.95 2.27
N CYS A 35 -2.30 -20.39 1.04
CA CYS A 35 -1.37 -19.98 -0.01
C CYS A 35 -0.43 -18.81 0.36
N ILE A 36 0.41 -18.98 1.38
CA ILE A 36 1.49 -18.05 1.67
C ILE A 36 2.60 -18.41 0.70
N VAL A 37 2.75 -17.59 -0.31
CA VAL A 37 3.72 -17.76 -1.37
C VAL A 37 4.79 -16.69 -1.16
N HIS A 38 6.04 -17.07 -1.29
CA HIS A 38 7.14 -16.12 -1.36
C HIS A 38 7.40 -15.78 -2.82
N SER A 39 6.74 -14.75 -3.31
CA SER A 39 6.95 -14.29 -4.68
C SER A 39 7.73 -12.98 -4.70
N LYS A 40 8.71 -12.89 -5.58
CA LYS A 40 9.48 -11.68 -5.82
C LYS A 40 8.86 -10.91 -6.98
N ASN A 41 8.28 -9.76 -6.70
CA ASN A 41 7.69 -8.89 -7.69
C ASN A 41 8.65 -7.74 -8.05
N TYR A 42 9.22 -7.80 -9.25
CA TYR A 42 10.14 -6.79 -9.77
C TYR A 42 9.43 -5.65 -10.51
N GLY A 43 8.09 -5.71 -10.60
CA GLY A 43 7.26 -4.75 -11.31
C GLY A 43 6.32 -3.96 -10.40
N ALA A 44 5.28 -3.41 -11.04
CA ALA A 44 4.12 -2.82 -10.40
C ALA A 44 2.99 -3.84 -10.22
N ALA A 45 1.79 -3.36 -9.87
CA ALA A 45 0.60 -4.19 -9.77
C ALA A 45 0.37 -4.99 -11.07
N PHE A 46 -0.13 -6.22 -10.93
CA PHE A 46 -0.39 -7.15 -12.06
C PHE A 46 0.84 -7.50 -12.91
N GLY A 47 2.06 -7.36 -12.37
CA GLY A 47 3.28 -7.66 -13.10
C GLY A 47 3.63 -6.70 -14.25
N ILE A 48 3.00 -5.53 -14.29
CA ILE A 48 3.32 -4.48 -15.26
C ILE A 48 4.66 -3.83 -14.87
N LEU A 49 5.41 -3.31 -15.85
CA LEU A 49 6.70 -2.64 -15.64
C LEU A 49 7.73 -3.54 -14.95
N GLN A 50 7.85 -4.79 -15.38
CA GLN A 50 8.89 -5.71 -14.89
C GLN A 50 10.29 -5.08 -15.09
N ASN A 51 11.14 -5.25 -14.08
CA ASN A 51 12.50 -4.70 -14.04
C ASN A 51 12.61 -3.16 -13.99
N ALA A 52 11.50 -2.44 -13.81
CA ALA A 52 11.48 -0.99 -13.70
C ALA A 52 11.57 -0.49 -12.24
N THR A 53 12.27 -1.22 -11.37
CA THR A 53 12.35 -0.93 -9.92
C THR A 53 12.77 0.52 -9.63
N LEU A 54 13.78 1.04 -10.34
CA LEU A 54 14.23 2.43 -10.15
C LEU A 54 13.12 3.43 -10.52
N PHE A 55 12.44 3.21 -11.63
CA PHE A 55 11.31 4.05 -12.03
C PHE A 55 10.19 4.04 -10.96
N LEU A 56 9.88 2.86 -10.41
CA LEU A 56 8.85 2.73 -9.37
C LEU A 56 9.26 3.38 -8.04
N ILE A 57 10.55 3.38 -7.70
CA ILE A 57 11.08 4.14 -6.56
C ILE A 57 10.90 5.64 -6.78
N ILE A 58 11.27 6.16 -7.96
CA ILE A 58 11.13 7.57 -8.30
C ILE A 58 9.65 7.97 -8.30
N ALA A 59 8.80 7.16 -8.90
CA ALA A 59 7.35 7.40 -8.91
C ALA A 59 6.77 7.48 -7.49
N ALA A 60 7.15 6.57 -6.58
CA ALA A 60 6.75 6.62 -5.18
C ALA A 60 7.28 7.86 -4.46
N ALA A 61 8.54 8.25 -4.71
CA ALA A 61 9.15 9.44 -4.13
C ALA A 61 8.46 10.75 -4.56
N ILE A 62 7.89 10.78 -5.78
CA ILE A 62 7.08 11.90 -6.26
C ILE A 62 5.66 11.83 -5.71
N LEU A 63 5.05 10.64 -5.68
CA LEU A 63 3.67 10.46 -5.26
C LEU A 63 3.45 10.78 -3.77
N LEU A 64 4.38 10.41 -2.88
CA LEU A 64 4.23 10.62 -1.44
C LEU A 64 4.10 12.09 -1.03
N PRO A 65 4.93 13.03 -1.51
CA PRO A 65 4.73 14.46 -1.26
C PRO A 65 3.40 15.00 -1.81
N VAL A 66 2.95 14.52 -2.96
CA VAL A 66 1.65 14.88 -3.54
C VAL A 66 0.51 14.42 -2.62
N ILE A 67 0.55 13.17 -2.14
CA ILE A 67 -0.43 12.64 -1.18
C ILE A 67 -0.43 13.49 0.09
N LEU A 68 0.75 13.81 0.64
CA LEU A 68 0.87 14.63 1.84
C LEU A 68 0.27 16.03 1.64
N PHE A 69 0.53 16.67 0.50
CA PHE A 69 -0.04 17.96 0.17
C PHE A 69 -1.58 17.94 0.17
N PHE A 70 -2.19 16.94 -0.49
CA PHE A 70 -3.64 16.79 -0.49
C PHE A 70 -4.19 16.39 0.88
N PHE A 71 -3.50 15.55 1.64
CA PHE A 71 -3.88 15.19 3.01
C PHE A 71 -3.97 16.43 3.91
N LEU A 72 -2.97 17.30 3.87
CA LEU A 72 -2.94 18.52 4.68
C LEU A 72 -4.05 19.50 4.32
N LYS A 73 -4.48 19.53 3.05
CA LYS A 73 -5.60 20.37 2.57
C LYS A 73 -6.97 19.71 2.73
N ALA A 74 -7.03 18.41 2.97
CA ALA A 74 -8.29 17.66 3.04
C ALA A 74 -9.10 18.06 4.28
N LYS A 75 -10.39 18.37 4.07
CA LYS A 75 -11.39 18.59 5.13
C LYS A 75 -12.23 17.34 5.40
N SER A 76 -12.37 16.47 4.42
CA SER A 76 -13.15 15.23 4.51
C SER A 76 -12.35 14.14 5.21
N LYS A 77 -12.96 13.52 6.23
CA LYS A 77 -12.38 12.35 6.91
C LYS A 77 -12.17 11.17 5.93
N LEU A 78 -13.13 10.97 5.03
CA LEU A 78 -13.04 9.92 4.02
C LEU A 78 -11.82 10.11 3.12
N LEU A 79 -11.58 11.35 2.65
CA LEU A 79 -10.42 11.66 1.83
C LEU A 79 -9.12 11.46 2.62
N LYS A 80 -9.05 11.91 3.88
CA LYS A 80 -7.88 11.70 4.73
C LYS A 80 -7.58 10.21 4.94
N ILE A 81 -8.59 9.38 5.23
CA ILE A 81 -8.41 7.92 5.37
C ILE A 81 -7.89 7.32 4.05
N ALA A 82 -8.50 7.67 2.92
CA ALA A 82 -8.09 7.19 1.61
C ALA A 82 -6.60 7.49 1.32
N LEU A 83 -6.20 8.74 1.51
CA LEU A 83 -4.82 9.19 1.30
C LEU A 83 -3.83 8.54 2.27
N THR A 84 -4.24 8.33 3.54
CA THR A 84 -3.43 7.63 4.54
C THR A 84 -3.14 6.19 4.14
N LEU A 85 -4.17 5.47 3.67
CA LEU A 85 -4.02 4.08 3.23
C LEU A 85 -3.13 3.96 1.99
N ILE A 86 -3.31 4.86 1.00
CA ILE A 86 -2.46 4.91 -0.19
C ILE A 86 -1.01 5.23 0.20
N ALA A 87 -0.81 6.19 1.10
CA ALA A 87 0.54 6.51 1.58
C ALA A 87 1.20 5.33 2.28
N ALA A 88 0.49 4.65 3.18
CA ALA A 88 1.01 3.51 3.92
C ALA A 88 1.40 2.34 3.00
N GLY A 89 0.54 1.99 2.04
CA GLY A 89 0.84 0.95 1.06
C GLY A 89 1.99 1.33 0.13
N THR A 90 2.05 2.59 -0.31
CA THR A 90 3.15 3.09 -1.13
C THR A 90 4.48 3.02 -0.37
N VAL A 91 4.51 3.43 0.91
CA VAL A 91 5.72 3.34 1.76
C VAL A 91 6.11 1.88 2.01
N GLY A 92 5.15 0.98 2.30
CA GLY A 92 5.43 -0.44 2.48
C GLY A 92 6.16 -1.06 1.29
N ASN A 93 5.65 -0.83 0.08
CA ASN A 93 6.27 -1.32 -1.15
C ASN A 93 7.57 -0.56 -1.53
N LEU A 94 7.70 0.71 -1.14
CA LEU A 94 8.93 1.49 -1.34
C LEU A 94 10.07 0.95 -0.46
N ILE A 95 9.79 0.62 0.81
CA ILE A 95 10.76 -0.01 1.72
C ILE A 95 11.33 -1.28 1.08
N ASP A 96 10.48 -2.17 0.57
CA ASP A 96 10.94 -3.39 -0.09
C ASP A 96 11.87 -3.09 -1.27
N ARG A 97 11.50 -2.17 -2.15
CA ARG A 97 12.29 -1.81 -3.33
C ARG A 97 13.64 -1.20 -2.98
N LEU A 98 13.70 -0.40 -1.92
CA LEU A 98 14.95 0.22 -1.47
C LEU A 98 15.93 -0.83 -0.91
N PHE A 99 15.43 -1.77 -0.09
CA PHE A 99 16.28 -2.75 0.58
C PHE A 99 16.55 -4.00 -0.26
N TYR A 100 15.52 -4.53 -0.95
CA TYR A 100 15.58 -5.83 -1.63
C TYR A 100 15.58 -5.72 -3.15
N LYS A 101 15.28 -4.53 -3.73
CA LYS A 101 15.13 -4.30 -5.19
C LYS A 101 13.92 -5.00 -5.83
N TYR A 102 13.07 -5.62 -5.05
CA TYR A 102 11.78 -6.20 -5.43
C TYR A 102 10.77 -6.00 -4.30
N VAL A 103 9.50 -6.22 -4.58
CA VAL A 103 8.45 -6.28 -3.55
C VAL A 103 8.20 -7.74 -3.20
N MET A 104 8.09 -8.03 -1.90
CA MET A 104 7.74 -9.36 -1.42
C MET A 104 6.23 -9.51 -1.38
N ASP A 105 5.69 -10.40 -2.23
CA ASP A 105 4.28 -10.77 -2.24
C ASP A 105 4.10 -12.09 -1.49
N ILE A 106 3.12 -12.12 -0.58
CA ILE A 106 2.95 -13.21 0.39
C ILE A 106 1.59 -13.91 0.31
N ILE A 107 0.62 -13.32 -0.37
CA ILE A 107 -0.73 -13.85 -0.48
C ILE A 107 -1.00 -14.25 -1.91
N SER A 108 -1.48 -15.49 -2.12
CA SER A 108 -1.92 -16.01 -3.40
C SER A 108 -3.37 -16.44 -3.32
N ILE A 109 -4.15 -16.13 -4.34
CA ILE A 109 -5.52 -16.63 -4.48
C ILE A 109 -5.52 -17.71 -5.56
N ASN A 110 -5.50 -18.97 -5.16
CA ASN A 110 -5.36 -20.13 -6.05
C ASN A 110 -6.47 -20.29 -7.10
N PHE A 111 -7.66 -19.73 -6.89
CA PHE A 111 -8.78 -19.81 -7.85
C PHE A 111 -8.59 -18.97 -9.10
N LEU A 112 -7.77 -17.96 -8.97
CA LEU A 112 -7.64 -16.94 -9.98
C LEU A 112 -6.24 -17.04 -10.48
N SER A 113 -5.66 -17.79 -11.14
CA SER A 113 -4.32 -17.76 -11.76
C SER A 113 -3.63 -16.37 -11.73
N PHE A 114 -4.00 -15.52 -10.78
CA PHE A 114 -3.66 -14.12 -10.64
C PHE A 114 -2.58 -13.92 -9.58
N ASN A 115 -1.82 -12.89 -9.83
CA ASN A 115 -0.67 -12.39 -9.15
C ASN A 115 -0.77 -12.46 -7.62
N HIS A 116 0.33 -12.77 -7.03
CA HIS A 116 0.56 -12.65 -5.61
C HIS A 116 0.46 -11.17 -5.19
N PHE A 117 0.07 -10.90 -3.95
CA PHE A 117 -0.02 -9.55 -3.41
C PHE A 117 0.37 -9.55 -1.92
N ASN A 118 0.44 -8.37 -1.33
CA ASN A 118 0.81 -8.16 0.07
C ASN A 118 -0.16 -7.19 0.76
N ILE A 119 0.05 -6.92 2.04
CA ILE A 119 -0.79 -6.01 2.82
C ILE A 119 -0.67 -4.56 2.33
N ALA A 120 0.51 -4.14 1.86
CA ALA A 120 0.68 -2.81 1.27
C ALA A 120 -0.16 -2.63 0.00
N ASP A 121 -0.28 -3.67 -0.85
CA ASP A 121 -1.14 -3.65 -2.04
C ASP A 121 -2.62 -3.58 -1.67
N LEU A 122 -3.04 -4.33 -0.63
CA LEU A 122 -4.39 -4.25 -0.11
C LEU A 122 -4.71 -2.85 0.43
N SER A 123 -3.77 -2.25 1.15
CA SER A 123 -3.89 -0.87 1.65
C SER A 123 -4.05 0.13 0.50
N ASN A 124 -3.22 0.03 -0.55
CA ASN A 124 -3.33 0.86 -1.75
C ASN A 124 -4.69 0.69 -2.44
N THR A 125 -5.14 -0.55 -2.60
CA THR A 125 -6.40 -0.87 -3.26
C THR A 125 -7.60 -0.31 -2.50
N VAL A 126 -7.68 -0.54 -1.19
CA VAL A 126 -8.76 0.00 -0.34
C VAL A 126 -8.72 1.52 -0.35
N GLY A 127 -7.54 2.11 -0.23
CA GLY A 127 -7.36 3.56 -0.30
C GLY A 127 -7.83 4.15 -1.63
N ALA A 128 -7.50 3.50 -2.76
CA ALA A 128 -7.95 3.93 -4.09
C ALA A 128 -9.49 3.84 -4.23
N ILE A 129 -10.10 2.76 -3.74
CA ILE A 129 -11.57 2.60 -3.74
C ILE A 129 -12.22 3.74 -2.94
N LEU A 130 -11.73 4.04 -1.72
CA LEU A 130 -12.26 5.12 -0.90
C LEU A 130 -12.08 6.49 -1.56
N LEU A 131 -10.97 6.71 -2.25
CA LEU A 131 -10.73 7.93 -3.02
C LEU A 131 -11.75 8.09 -4.15
N VAL A 132 -12.03 7.03 -4.91
CA VAL A 132 -13.06 7.03 -5.96
C VAL A 132 -14.44 7.33 -5.37
N ILE A 133 -14.81 6.69 -4.25
CA ILE A 133 -16.08 6.95 -3.55
C ILE A 133 -16.18 8.42 -3.13
N PHE A 134 -15.10 9.00 -2.60
CA PHE A 134 -15.06 10.42 -2.25
C PHE A 134 -15.29 11.30 -3.48
N LEU A 135 -14.58 11.05 -4.58
CA LEU A 135 -14.70 11.85 -5.82
C LEU A 135 -16.11 11.80 -6.42
N VAL A 136 -16.76 10.64 -6.39
CA VAL A 136 -18.15 10.50 -6.85
C VAL A 136 -19.12 11.27 -5.96
N LYS A 137 -18.94 11.21 -4.62
CA LYS A 137 -19.80 11.93 -3.68
C LYS A 137 -19.59 13.44 -3.71
N SER A 138 -18.39 13.91 -4.01
CA SER A 138 -18.08 15.35 -4.03
C SER A 138 -18.59 16.08 -5.27
N LYS A 139 -19.04 15.33 -6.30
CA LYS A 139 -19.66 15.90 -7.52
C LYS A 139 -21.18 16.09 -7.42
N LYS A 140 -21.80 15.59 -6.33
CA LYS A 140 -23.21 15.80 -6.01
C LYS A 140 -23.38 16.92 -5.00
#